data_ff3fb5abe479a6aab73a144f6602e89b
#
_entry.id   ff3fb5abe479a6aab73a144f6602e89b
#
_cell.length_a   1.000
_cell.length_b   1.000
_cell.length_c   1.000
_cell.angle_alpha   90.00
_cell.angle_beta   90.00
_cell.angle_gamma   90.00
#
_symmetry.space_group_name_H-M   'P 1'
#
loop_
_entity.id
_entity.type
_entity.pdbx_description
1 polymer ?
#
loop_
_entity_poly.entity_id
_entity_poly.type
_entity_poly.pdbx_seq_one_letter_code
_entity_poly.pdbx_strand_id
1 'polypeptide(L)'
;QLNRAIIRAEMATLLAEQQPTTALAALRHTLLSLAYDADFVFDLHADNQALPHMYVGTPLWPDAQDIAAELGVRAVLLAEKSGGNPCDEACSAPWWALAQRYPDYPIPLACLATTLELGCNDDVDVRLAQDQAAALYRILERRGVIEGPTDSDLPRLRCEATPLTAMSQVKAQHAGLIVYRLRTGDTVRAGDVVATIIVPAGEE
;
A
#
# COMPACT_ATOMS: atom_id res chain seq x y z
N GLN A 1 -16.28 -14.27 -14.70
CA GLN A 1 -15.03 -15.05 -14.92
C GLN A 1 -14.47 -14.87 -16.34
N LEU A 2 -15.29 -14.88 -17.39
CA LEU A 2 -14.84 -14.75 -18.78
C LEU A 2 -14.07 -13.45 -19.03
N ASN A 3 -14.61 -12.30 -18.63
CA ASN A 3 -13.96 -11.00 -18.82
C ASN A 3 -12.61 -10.92 -18.09
N ARG A 4 -12.50 -11.53 -16.90
CA ARG A 4 -11.20 -11.61 -16.19
C ARG A 4 -10.16 -12.37 -17.01
N ALA A 5 -10.51 -13.52 -17.57
CA ALA A 5 -9.60 -14.32 -18.35
C ALA A 5 -9.16 -13.61 -19.65
N ILE A 6 -10.08 -12.95 -20.34
CA ILE A 6 -9.77 -12.18 -21.55
C ILE A 6 -8.82 -11.02 -21.23
N ILE A 7 -9.12 -10.24 -20.20
CA ILE A 7 -8.30 -9.09 -19.81
C ILE A 7 -6.89 -9.55 -19.43
N ARG A 8 -6.74 -10.64 -18.66
CA ARG A 8 -5.43 -11.19 -18.30
C ARG A 8 -4.65 -11.69 -19.52
N ALA A 9 -5.31 -12.33 -20.46
CA ALA A 9 -4.67 -12.77 -21.71
C ALA A 9 -4.15 -11.59 -22.53
N GLU A 10 -4.93 -10.51 -22.63
CA GLU A 10 -4.49 -9.29 -23.32
C GLU A 10 -3.35 -8.59 -22.56
N MET A 11 -3.41 -8.54 -21.24
CA MET A 11 -2.30 -8.02 -20.43
C MET A 11 -1.00 -8.79 -20.65
N ALA A 12 -1.08 -10.14 -20.72
CA ALA A 12 0.07 -10.99 -21.02
C ALA A 12 0.68 -10.66 -22.39
N THR A 13 -0.17 -10.51 -23.41
CA THR A 13 0.25 -10.17 -24.78
C THR A 13 0.96 -8.81 -24.80
N LEU A 14 0.32 -7.79 -24.21
CA LEU A 14 0.88 -6.44 -24.15
C LEU A 14 2.22 -6.38 -23.39
N LEU A 15 2.34 -7.15 -22.31
CA LEU A 15 3.61 -7.25 -21.57
C LEU A 15 4.69 -7.94 -22.39
N ALA A 16 4.37 -9.01 -23.11
CA ALA A 16 5.34 -9.71 -23.96
C ALA A 16 5.86 -8.86 -25.13
N GLU A 17 5.07 -7.89 -25.58
CA GLU A 17 5.48 -6.95 -26.65
C GLU A 17 6.34 -5.79 -26.16
N GLN A 18 6.37 -5.53 -24.85
CA GLN A 18 7.15 -4.43 -24.30
C GLN A 18 8.66 -4.71 -24.35
N GLN A 19 9.42 -3.69 -24.72
CA GLN A 19 10.89 -3.73 -24.71
C GLN A 19 11.41 -2.56 -23.85
N PRO A 20 11.57 -2.77 -22.55
CA PRO A 20 12.02 -1.71 -21.65
C PRO A 20 13.45 -1.28 -21.98
N THR A 21 13.67 0.04 -22.12
CA THR A 21 14.95 0.61 -22.51
C THR A 21 15.76 1.21 -21.36
N THR A 22 15.18 1.29 -20.16
CA THR A 22 15.83 1.79 -18.94
C THR A 22 15.74 0.77 -17.81
N ALA A 23 16.68 0.84 -16.86
CA ALA A 23 16.67 -0.06 -15.70
C ALA A 23 15.34 0.03 -14.89
N LEU A 24 14.81 1.24 -14.71
CA LEU A 24 13.52 1.43 -14.02
C LEU A 24 12.36 0.81 -14.82
N ALA A 25 12.34 1.01 -16.14
CA ALA A 25 11.31 0.40 -16.98
C ALA A 25 11.40 -1.13 -16.96
N ALA A 26 12.62 -1.68 -16.98
CA ALA A 26 12.85 -3.13 -16.89
C ALA A 26 12.37 -3.70 -15.54
N LEU A 27 12.65 -3.02 -14.42
CA LEU A 27 12.15 -3.41 -13.10
C LEU A 27 10.63 -3.43 -13.07
N ARG A 28 9.97 -2.34 -13.47
CA ARG A 28 8.50 -2.24 -13.51
C ARG A 28 7.88 -3.31 -14.40
N HIS A 29 8.46 -3.54 -15.57
CA HIS A 29 8.01 -4.60 -16.47
C HIS A 29 8.14 -5.98 -15.84
N THR A 30 9.25 -6.29 -15.17
CA THR A 30 9.46 -7.56 -14.47
C THR A 30 8.42 -7.77 -13.36
N LEU A 31 8.23 -6.77 -12.49
CA LEU A 31 7.27 -6.84 -11.39
C LEU A 31 5.84 -7.04 -11.92
N LEU A 32 5.43 -6.26 -12.91
CA LEU A 32 4.11 -6.39 -13.48
C LEU A 32 3.92 -7.72 -14.21
N SER A 33 4.95 -8.24 -14.88
CA SER A 33 4.91 -9.57 -15.53
C SER A 33 4.76 -10.72 -14.53
N LEU A 34 5.20 -10.55 -13.29
CA LEU A 34 5.00 -11.52 -12.21
C LEU A 34 3.62 -11.41 -11.55
N ALA A 35 2.96 -10.25 -11.68
CA ALA A 35 1.76 -9.92 -10.92
C ALA A 35 0.48 -9.73 -11.75
N TYR A 36 0.55 -9.64 -13.09
CA TYR A 36 -0.60 -9.27 -13.94
C TYR A 36 -1.80 -10.22 -13.83
N ASP A 37 -1.58 -11.47 -13.50
CA ASP A 37 -2.63 -12.50 -13.34
C ASP A 37 -2.91 -12.88 -11.88
N ALA A 38 -2.26 -12.21 -10.93
CA ALA A 38 -2.50 -12.43 -9.51
C ALA A 38 -3.87 -11.92 -9.07
N ASP A 39 -4.50 -12.64 -8.14
CA ASP A 39 -5.72 -12.19 -7.46
C ASP A 39 -5.39 -11.23 -6.31
N PHE A 40 -4.22 -11.40 -5.67
CA PHE A 40 -3.72 -10.57 -4.57
C PHE A 40 -2.27 -10.18 -4.83
N VAL A 41 -1.94 -8.92 -4.57
CA VAL A 41 -0.57 -8.40 -4.62
C VAL A 41 -0.31 -7.59 -3.35
N PHE A 42 0.61 -8.05 -2.53
CA PHE A 42 1.05 -7.36 -1.33
C PHE A 42 2.47 -6.82 -1.56
N ASP A 43 2.56 -5.52 -1.80
CA ASP A 43 3.83 -4.82 -1.94
C ASP A 43 4.32 -4.45 -0.54
N LEU A 44 5.30 -5.20 -0.03
CA LEU A 44 5.77 -5.08 1.35
C LEU A 44 6.87 -4.04 1.44
N HIS A 45 6.62 -3.02 2.22
CA HIS A 45 7.49 -1.87 2.41
C HIS A 45 7.80 -1.62 3.89
N ALA A 46 8.79 -0.78 4.14
CA ALA A 46 9.02 -0.12 5.42
C ALA A 46 9.38 1.35 5.13
N ASP A 47 8.85 2.27 5.91
CA ASP A 47 9.13 3.70 5.80
C ASP A 47 10.24 4.13 6.78
N ASN A 48 10.71 5.36 6.71
CA ASN A 48 11.80 5.85 7.55
C ASN A 48 11.45 5.85 9.04
N GLN A 49 10.36 6.52 9.41
CA GLN A 49 9.81 6.52 10.77
C GLN A 49 8.28 6.55 10.65
N ALA A 50 7.66 5.42 10.77
CA ALA A 50 6.22 5.28 10.59
C ALA A 50 5.64 4.20 11.49
N LEU A 51 4.37 4.32 11.82
CA LEU A 51 3.57 3.20 12.29
C LEU A 51 3.16 2.34 11.09
N PRO A 52 2.83 1.05 11.29
CA PRO A 52 2.26 0.25 10.23
C PRO A 52 1.06 0.94 9.60
N HIS A 53 1.09 1.08 8.29
CA HIS A 53 0.02 1.72 7.52
C HIS A 53 -0.12 1.07 6.14
N MET A 54 -1.18 1.45 5.42
CA MET A 54 -1.55 0.79 4.17
C MET A 54 -2.02 1.80 3.15
N TYR A 55 -1.56 1.63 1.90
CA TYR A 55 -2.13 2.31 0.75
C TYR A 55 -2.97 1.32 -0.06
N VAL A 56 -4.13 1.74 -0.49
CA VAL A 56 -5.01 0.89 -1.29
C VAL A 56 -5.90 1.71 -2.20
N GLY A 57 -6.22 1.17 -3.37
CA GLY A 57 -7.18 1.76 -4.29
C GLY A 57 -8.54 1.97 -3.64
N THR A 58 -9.13 3.17 -3.75
CA THR A 58 -10.45 3.48 -3.17
C THR A 58 -11.51 2.42 -3.51
N PRO A 59 -11.61 1.90 -4.76
CA PRO A 59 -12.58 0.88 -5.10
C PRO A 59 -12.33 -0.48 -4.44
N LEU A 60 -11.10 -0.75 -3.97
CA LEU A 60 -10.73 -2.02 -3.33
C LEU A 60 -10.94 -2.01 -1.81
N TRP A 61 -11.12 -0.84 -1.20
CA TRP A 61 -11.19 -0.72 0.25
C TRP A 61 -12.26 -1.60 0.92
N PRO A 62 -13.47 -1.74 0.39
CA PRO A 62 -14.47 -2.62 1.01
C PRO A 62 -13.98 -4.06 1.20
N ASP A 63 -13.16 -4.55 0.25
CA ASP A 63 -12.61 -5.91 0.27
C ASP A 63 -11.24 -6.01 0.96
N ALA A 64 -10.59 -4.89 1.33
CA ALA A 64 -9.25 -4.86 1.90
C ALA A 64 -9.23 -4.67 3.43
N GLN A 65 -10.40 -4.55 4.07
CA GLN A 65 -10.52 -4.23 5.49
C GLN A 65 -9.94 -5.31 6.40
N ASP A 66 -10.05 -6.56 6.03
CA ASP A 66 -9.48 -7.69 6.76
C ASP A 66 -7.95 -7.65 6.78
N ILE A 67 -7.31 -7.23 5.68
CA ILE A 67 -5.86 -7.05 5.59
C ILE A 67 -5.40 -6.00 6.60
N ALA A 68 -6.07 -4.85 6.61
CA ALA A 68 -5.78 -3.77 7.55
C ALA A 68 -6.00 -4.20 9.02
N ALA A 69 -7.05 -4.97 9.28
CA ALA A 69 -7.39 -5.45 10.62
C ALA A 69 -6.38 -6.48 11.13
N GLU A 70 -6.01 -7.49 10.31
CA GLU A 70 -5.06 -8.53 10.68
C GLU A 70 -3.65 -7.98 10.94
N LEU A 71 -3.18 -7.06 10.09
CA LEU A 71 -1.90 -6.38 10.27
C LEU A 71 -1.93 -5.32 11.38
N GLY A 72 -3.13 -4.93 11.84
CA GLY A 72 -3.30 -3.92 12.88
C GLY A 72 -2.76 -2.55 12.48
N VAL A 73 -2.88 -2.19 11.20
CA VAL A 73 -2.40 -0.90 10.68
C VAL A 73 -3.06 0.28 11.39
N ARG A 74 -2.33 1.38 11.48
CA ARG A 74 -2.72 2.58 12.22
C ARG A 74 -3.20 3.71 11.31
N ALA A 75 -3.02 3.55 10.00
CA ALA A 75 -3.59 4.42 8.99
C ALA A 75 -3.87 3.62 7.72
N VAL A 76 -4.94 3.98 7.02
CA VAL A 76 -5.26 3.50 5.68
C VAL A 76 -5.48 4.71 4.78
N LEU A 77 -4.70 4.79 3.71
CA LEU A 77 -4.69 5.91 2.78
C LEU A 77 -5.28 5.46 1.44
N LEU A 78 -6.38 6.08 1.05
CA LEU A 78 -7.15 5.73 -0.14
C LEU A 78 -6.81 6.65 -1.31
N ALA A 79 -6.51 6.08 -2.46
CA ALA A 79 -6.36 6.82 -3.70
C ALA A 79 -6.78 5.97 -4.90
N GLU A 80 -7.42 6.57 -5.91
CA GLU A 80 -7.57 5.93 -7.22
C GLU A 80 -6.33 6.17 -8.09
N LYS A 81 -5.64 7.28 -7.83
CA LYS A 81 -4.41 7.66 -8.51
C LYS A 81 -3.56 8.50 -7.56
N SER A 82 -2.51 7.94 -7.03
CA SER A 82 -1.58 8.61 -6.11
C SER A 82 -0.49 9.40 -6.82
N GLY A 83 -0.17 9.04 -8.07
CA GLY A 83 0.97 9.53 -8.82
C GLY A 83 2.20 8.62 -8.70
N GLY A 84 3.19 8.83 -9.58
CA GLY A 84 4.41 8.00 -9.55
C GLY A 84 4.26 6.57 -10.07
N ASN A 85 3.05 6.10 -10.32
CA ASN A 85 2.74 4.76 -10.80
C ASN A 85 3.35 3.67 -9.89
N PRO A 86 2.94 3.58 -8.61
CA PRO A 86 3.40 2.54 -7.69
C PRO A 86 2.91 1.15 -8.13
N CYS A 87 3.52 0.09 -7.57
CA CYS A 87 3.28 -1.27 -8.01
C CYS A 87 1.83 -1.73 -7.79
N ASP A 88 1.25 -1.41 -6.65
CA ASP A 88 -0.14 -1.72 -6.31
C ASP A 88 -1.14 -1.07 -7.27
N GLU A 89 -0.94 0.20 -7.63
CA GLU A 89 -1.78 0.86 -8.64
C GLU A 89 -1.58 0.23 -10.03
N ALA A 90 -0.35 -0.07 -10.42
CA ALA A 90 -0.07 -0.68 -11.73
C ALA A 90 -0.77 -2.03 -11.90
N CYS A 91 -0.90 -2.81 -10.80
CA CYS A 91 -1.58 -4.10 -10.80
C CYS A 91 -3.11 -3.98 -10.76
N SER A 92 -3.64 -3.03 -10.02
CA SER A 92 -5.07 -2.95 -9.70
C SER A 92 -5.84 -1.90 -10.52
N ALA A 93 -5.25 -0.74 -10.80
CA ALA A 93 -5.94 0.36 -11.48
C ALA A 93 -6.53 0.01 -12.87
N PRO A 94 -5.90 -0.84 -13.69
CA PRO A 94 -6.50 -1.24 -14.97
C PRO A 94 -7.92 -1.81 -14.84
N TRP A 95 -8.23 -2.50 -13.74
CA TRP A 95 -9.52 -3.15 -13.54
C TRP A 95 -10.67 -2.15 -13.37
N TRP A 96 -10.53 -1.17 -12.48
CA TRP A 96 -11.58 -0.15 -12.32
C TRP A 96 -11.60 0.86 -13.46
N ALA A 97 -10.45 1.16 -14.08
CA ALA A 97 -10.40 2.03 -15.25
C ALA A 97 -11.17 1.42 -16.43
N LEU A 98 -11.03 0.11 -16.66
CA LEU A 98 -11.81 -0.59 -17.68
C LEU A 98 -13.29 -0.67 -17.30
N ALA A 99 -13.64 -0.96 -16.05
CA ALA A 99 -15.01 -0.99 -15.59
C ALA A 99 -15.71 0.38 -15.76
N GLN A 100 -15.04 1.48 -15.46
CA GLN A 100 -15.54 2.83 -15.68
C GLN A 100 -15.71 3.17 -17.18
N ARG A 101 -14.75 2.74 -17.99
CA ARG A 101 -14.78 3.01 -19.44
C ARG A 101 -15.85 2.19 -20.18
N TYR A 102 -16.15 1.00 -19.69
CA TYR A 102 -17.08 0.06 -20.30
C TYR A 102 -18.15 -0.39 -19.29
N PRO A 103 -19.06 0.52 -18.89
CA PRO A 103 -20.03 0.24 -17.81
C PRO A 103 -21.05 -0.86 -18.15
N ASP A 104 -21.28 -1.11 -19.44
CA ASP A 104 -22.19 -2.16 -19.91
C ASP A 104 -21.59 -3.57 -19.85
N TYR A 105 -20.29 -3.68 -19.50
CA TYR A 105 -19.61 -4.96 -19.38
C TYR A 105 -19.32 -5.27 -17.90
N PRO A 106 -19.59 -6.50 -17.42
CA PRO A 106 -19.29 -6.88 -16.04
C PRO A 106 -17.78 -7.14 -15.85
N ILE A 107 -17.00 -6.08 -15.71
CA ILE A 107 -15.57 -6.14 -15.46
C ILE A 107 -15.34 -6.20 -13.95
N PRO A 108 -14.77 -7.29 -13.41
CA PRO A 108 -14.54 -7.42 -11.97
C PRO A 108 -13.28 -6.64 -11.54
N LEU A 109 -13.19 -6.28 -10.27
CA LEU A 109 -11.95 -5.84 -9.63
C LEU A 109 -11.09 -7.08 -9.31
N ALA A 110 -10.43 -7.65 -10.33
CA ALA A 110 -9.86 -8.99 -10.26
C ALA A 110 -8.44 -9.06 -9.68
N CYS A 111 -7.89 -7.92 -9.27
CA CYS A 111 -6.63 -7.87 -8.53
C CYS A 111 -6.79 -6.92 -7.32
N LEU A 112 -6.71 -7.46 -6.12
CA LEU A 112 -6.60 -6.68 -4.92
C LEU A 112 -5.10 -6.46 -4.65
N ALA A 113 -4.60 -5.30 -5.05
CA ALA A 113 -3.22 -4.89 -4.82
C ALA A 113 -3.17 -3.77 -3.78
N THR A 114 -2.19 -3.84 -2.89
CA THR A 114 -2.00 -2.87 -1.81
C THR A 114 -0.54 -2.77 -1.42
N THR A 115 -0.09 -1.57 -1.06
CA THR A 115 1.20 -1.36 -0.41
C THR A 115 1.00 -1.44 1.10
N LEU A 116 1.79 -2.29 1.74
CA LEU A 116 1.78 -2.56 3.17
C LEU A 116 3.09 -2.04 3.78
N GLU A 117 3.00 -0.90 4.43
CA GLU A 117 4.11 -0.34 5.19
C GLU A 117 4.14 -0.98 6.58
N LEU A 118 5.08 -1.89 6.79
CA LEU A 118 5.14 -2.75 7.97
C LEU A 118 5.73 -2.05 9.20
N GLY A 119 6.10 -0.78 9.08
CA GLY A 119 6.63 0.04 10.15
C GLY A 119 7.85 0.83 9.73
N CYS A 120 8.80 1.01 10.64
CA CYS A 120 10.01 1.79 10.45
C CYS A 120 11.15 0.93 9.87
N ASN A 121 12.01 1.51 9.05
CA ASN A 121 13.23 0.86 8.53
C ASN A 121 14.17 0.36 9.64
N ASP A 122 14.10 0.97 10.82
CA ASP A 122 14.92 0.60 11.98
C ASP A 122 14.25 -0.47 12.87
N ASP A 123 13.02 -0.89 12.55
CA ASP A 123 12.28 -1.91 13.30
C ASP A 123 12.80 -3.32 12.99
N VAL A 124 14.03 -3.60 13.38
CA VAL A 124 14.67 -4.92 13.22
C VAL A 124 14.44 -5.74 14.50
N ASP A 125 13.21 -6.19 14.68
CA ASP A 125 12.77 -6.98 15.83
C ASP A 125 12.17 -8.32 15.40
N VAL A 126 12.66 -9.43 15.95
CA VAL A 126 12.23 -10.79 15.59
C VAL A 126 10.77 -11.04 15.96
N ARG A 127 10.28 -10.49 17.08
CA ARG A 127 8.88 -10.69 17.51
C ARG A 127 7.94 -9.93 16.59
N LEU A 128 8.28 -8.67 16.28
CA LEU A 128 7.50 -7.89 15.32
C LEU A 128 7.41 -8.59 13.97
N ALA A 129 8.53 -9.09 13.46
CA ALA A 129 8.56 -9.84 12.20
C ALA A 129 7.72 -11.12 12.25
N GLN A 130 7.76 -11.85 13.37
CA GLN A 130 6.93 -13.05 13.57
C GLN A 130 5.44 -12.69 13.63
N ASP A 131 5.06 -11.63 14.34
CA ASP A 131 3.68 -11.18 14.46
C ASP A 131 3.11 -10.73 13.09
N GLN A 132 3.91 -10.00 12.31
CA GLN A 132 3.54 -9.57 10.97
C GLN A 132 3.44 -10.75 9.99
N ALA A 133 4.38 -11.68 10.03
CA ALA A 133 4.33 -12.91 9.24
C ALA A 133 3.08 -13.73 9.58
N ALA A 134 2.78 -13.91 10.87
CA ALA A 134 1.58 -14.61 11.32
C ALA A 134 0.29 -13.89 10.84
N ALA A 135 0.27 -12.56 10.82
CA ALA A 135 -0.85 -11.78 10.30
C ALA A 135 -1.04 -12.03 8.79
N LEU A 136 0.06 -12.00 8.01
CA LEU A 136 0.01 -12.32 6.57
C LEU A 136 -0.48 -13.74 6.32
N TYR A 137 -0.06 -14.73 7.12
CA TYR A 137 -0.56 -16.10 7.03
C TYR A 137 -2.08 -16.16 7.28
N ARG A 138 -2.59 -15.50 8.33
CA ARG A 138 -4.03 -15.45 8.61
C ARG A 138 -4.84 -14.78 7.49
N ILE A 139 -4.27 -13.76 6.84
CA ILE A 139 -4.89 -13.15 5.65
C ILE A 139 -5.01 -14.18 4.52
N LEU A 140 -3.94 -14.91 4.23
CA LEU A 140 -3.94 -15.93 3.17
C LEU A 140 -4.91 -17.08 3.46
N GLU A 141 -4.97 -17.54 4.72
CA GLU A 141 -5.94 -18.55 5.19
C GLU A 141 -7.37 -18.06 5.02
N ARG A 142 -7.68 -16.86 5.54
CA ARG A 142 -8.99 -16.22 5.45
C ARG A 142 -9.47 -16.05 4.01
N ARG A 143 -8.54 -15.75 3.12
CA ARG A 143 -8.79 -15.59 1.68
C ARG A 143 -8.81 -16.92 0.91
N GLY A 144 -8.60 -18.04 1.58
CA GLY A 144 -8.58 -19.36 0.95
C GLY A 144 -7.42 -19.60 -0.01
N VAL A 145 -6.35 -18.82 0.11
CA VAL A 145 -5.12 -19.00 -0.70
C VAL A 145 -4.30 -20.19 -0.18
N ILE A 146 -4.32 -20.40 1.12
CA ILE A 146 -3.73 -21.56 1.81
C ILE A 146 -4.77 -22.20 2.71
N GLU A 147 -4.57 -23.49 3.03
CA GLU A 147 -5.42 -24.22 3.97
C GLU A 147 -5.23 -23.68 5.39
N GLY A 148 -6.35 -23.42 6.09
CA GLY A 148 -6.33 -22.93 7.46
C GLY A 148 -7.74 -22.57 7.95
N PRO A 149 -7.88 -22.14 9.22
CA PRO A 149 -9.16 -21.75 9.78
C PRO A 149 -9.65 -20.43 9.13
N THR A 150 -10.74 -20.51 8.39
CA THR A 150 -11.38 -19.35 7.75
C THR A 150 -12.32 -18.59 8.70
N ASP A 151 -12.74 -19.20 9.79
CA ASP A 151 -13.78 -18.72 10.71
C ASP A 151 -13.22 -18.05 11.97
N SER A 152 -11.94 -17.72 12.02
CA SER A 152 -11.36 -16.96 13.14
C SER A 152 -11.96 -15.55 13.19
N ASP A 153 -12.22 -15.04 14.39
CA ASP A 153 -12.70 -13.68 14.58
C ASP A 153 -11.73 -12.68 13.97
N LEU A 154 -12.25 -11.79 13.11
CA LEU A 154 -11.45 -10.72 12.53
C LEU A 154 -11.11 -9.69 13.62
N PRO A 155 -9.83 -9.32 13.80
CA PRO A 155 -9.45 -8.25 14.71
C PRO A 155 -10.16 -6.94 14.36
N ARG A 156 -10.39 -6.10 15.38
CA ARG A 156 -10.97 -4.78 15.15
C ARG A 156 -10.00 -3.87 14.40
N LEU A 157 -10.50 -3.17 13.38
CA LEU A 157 -9.77 -2.08 12.74
C LEU A 157 -9.31 -1.03 13.76
N ARG A 158 -8.06 -0.59 13.65
CA ARG A 158 -7.45 0.39 14.57
C ARG A 158 -7.49 1.81 14.06
N CYS A 159 -7.98 2.03 12.85
CA CYS A 159 -8.11 3.34 12.22
C CYS A 159 -9.31 3.35 11.26
N GLU A 160 -9.72 4.53 10.90
CA GLU A 160 -10.61 4.76 9.77
C GLU A 160 -9.77 4.98 8.50
N ALA A 161 -10.28 4.54 7.36
CA ALA A 161 -9.64 4.83 6.08
C ALA A 161 -9.91 6.27 5.66
N THR A 162 -8.88 6.96 5.21
CA THR A 162 -8.95 8.36 4.80
C THR A 162 -8.41 8.54 3.39
N PRO A 163 -8.93 9.52 2.62
CA PRO A 163 -8.34 9.87 1.34
C PRO A 163 -6.86 10.28 1.51
N LEU A 164 -5.99 9.86 0.61
CA LEU A 164 -4.58 10.25 0.59
C LEU A 164 -4.41 11.79 0.60
N THR A 165 -5.34 12.50 -0.01
CA THR A 165 -5.36 13.97 -0.04
C THR A 165 -5.65 14.61 1.33
N ALA A 166 -6.12 13.84 2.31
CA ALA A 166 -6.30 14.31 3.68
C ALA A 166 -5.00 14.30 4.50
N MET A 167 -3.94 13.68 3.97
CA MET A 167 -2.62 13.68 4.59
C MET A 167 -1.99 15.08 4.49
N SER A 168 -1.50 15.61 5.61
CA SER A 168 -0.79 16.88 5.66
C SER A 168 0.71 16.67 5.72
N GLN A 169 1.43 17.21 4.76
CA GLN A 169 2.90 17.22 4.75
C GLN A 169 3.43 18.44 5.51
N VAL A 170 4.08 18.22 6.64
CA VAL A 170 4.79 19.27 7.36
C VAL A 170 6.21 19.37 6.80
N LYS A 171 6.50 20.44 6.07
CA LYS A 171 7.81 20.65 5.41
C LYS A 171 8.73 21.51 6.28
N ALA A 172 10.02 21.16 6.27
CA ALA A 172 11.07 22.00 6.85
C ALA A 172 11.14 23.34 6.10
N GLN A 173 11.15 24.45 6.84
CA GLN A 173 11.23 25.80 6.26
C GLN A 173 12.69 26.25 6.05
N HIS A 174 13.64 25.64 6.75
CA HIS A 174 15.06 25.94 6.72
C HIS A 174 15.89 24.66 6.71
N ALA A 175 17.11 24.75 6.18
CA ALA A 175 18.10 23.69 6.34
C ALA A 175 18.55 23.63 7.81
N GLY A 176 18.84 22.42 8.30
CA GLY A 176 19.29 22.22 9.67
C GLY A 176 19.08 20.79 10.15
N LEU A 177 19.38 20.57 11.43
CA LEU A 177 19.15 19.29 12.10
C LEU A 177 17.73 19.25 12.66
N ILE A 178 16.94 18.26 12.24
CA ILE A 178 15.58 18.03 12.77
C ILE A 178 15.68 17.33 14.12
N VAL A 179 14.99 17.90 15.11
CA VAL A 179 14.79 17.29 16.44
C VAL A 179 13.30 17.11 16.64
N TYR A 180 12.83 15.88 16.61
CA TYR A 180 11.42 15.56 16.84
C TYR A 180 11.04 15.84 18.31
N ARG A 181 9.87 16.43 18.51
CA ARG A 181 9.28 16.73 19.82
C ARG A 181 8.22 15.71 20.22
N LEU A 182 7.72 15.00 19.25
CA LEU A 182 6.66 14.00 19.37
C LEU A 182 7.17 12.64 18.88
N ARG A 183 6.48 11.61 19.28
CA ARG A 183 6.71 10.24 18.82
C ARG A 183 5.71 9.88 17.75
N THR A 184 6.07 8.94 16.90
CA THR A 184 5.15 8.34 15.94
C THR A 184 3.93 7.77 16.67
N GLY A 185 2.72 8.16 16.22
CA GLY A 185 1.46 7.75 16.85
C GLY A 185 0.88 8.72 17.87
N ASP A 186 1.61 9.78 18.22
CA ASP A 186 1.07 10.84 19.09
C ASP A 186 -0.06 11.61 18.37
N THR A 187 -1.09 11.97 19.13
CA THR A 187 -2.16 12.83 18.64
C THR A 187 -1.72 14.29 18.72
N VAL A 188 -1.89 15.03 17.63
CA VAL A 188 -1.51 16.43 17.52
C VAL A 188 -2.73 17.34 17.31
N ARG A 189 -2.60 18.59 17.71
CA ARG A 189 -3.57 19.64 17.47
C ARG A 189 -2.94 20.77 16.66
N ALA A 190 -3.75 21.58 16.04
CA ALA A 190 -3.26 22.78 15.36
C ALA A 190 -2.48 23.68 16.32
N GLY A 191 -1.26 24.02 15.95
CA GLY A 191 -0.34 24.82 16.77
C GLY A 191 0.68 23.99 17.59
N ASP A 192 0.54 22.68 17.68
CA ASP A 192 1.52 21.84 18.36
C ASP A 192 2.85 21.81 17.59
N VAL A 193 3.96 21.85 18.32
CA VAL A 193 5.31 21.78 17.76
C VAL A 193 5.68 20.32 17.57
N VAL A 194 5.68 19.84 16.32
CA VAL A 194 6.03 18.45 15.98
C VAL A 194 7.53 18.21 15.92
N ALA A 195 8.30 19.22 15.50
CA ALA A 195 9.76 19.16 15.43
C ALA A 195 10.36 20.56 15.57
N THR A 196 11.63 20.61 15.95
CA THR A 196 12.45 21.83 15.95
C THR A 196 13.59 21.64 14.95
N ILE A 197 13.92 22.68 14.19
CA ILE A 197 15.09 22.67 13.31
C ILE A 197 16.18 23.47 14.01
N ILE A 198 17.30 22.81 14.32
CA ILE A 198 18.50 23.47 14.80
C ILE A 198 19.32 23.87 13.59
N VAL A 199 19.48 25.15 13.39
CA VAL A 199 20.38 25.69 12.36
C VAL A 199 21.77 25.79 13.01
N PRO A 200 22.76 25.00 12.56
CA PRO A 200 24.14 25.18 13.02
C PRO A 200 24.57 26.63 12.78
N ALA A 201 25.32 27.21 13.69
CA ALA A 201 25.85 28.57 13.51
C ALA A 201 26.59 28.60 12.16
N GLY A 202 26.00 29.25 11.17
CA GLY A 202 26.64 29.50 9.89
C GLY A 202 27.85 30.41 10.16
N GLU A 203 28.91 30.21 9.41
CA GLU A 203 29.90 31.26 9.25
C GLU A 203 29.14 32.50 8.78
N GLU A 204 29.28 33.63 9.54
CA GLU A 204 28.77 34.93 9.16
C GLU A 204 29.35 35.42 7.84
#